data_66ee987f25f28e1ee577ca70e69a7889
#
_entry.id   66ee987f25f28e1ee577ca70e69a7889
#
_cell.length_a   1.000
_cell.length_b   1.000
_cell.length_c   1.000
_cell.angle_alpha   90.00
_cell.angle_beta   90.00
_cell.angle_gamma   90.00
#
_symmetry.space_group_name_H-M   'P 1'
#
loop_
_entity.id
_entity.type
_entity.pdbx_description
1 polymer ?
#
loop_
_entity_poly.entity_id
_entity_poly.type
_entity_poly.pdbx_seq_one_letter_code
_entity_poly.pdbx_strand_id
1 'polypeptide(L)'
;TVSRAGILYINESDIGWRPFVETWLADREKAELMTQIEAQNLLGLFDKYVDSTAAMTRKGFKKCTPIYLMNQVQTTVYLLEAQFDAAAGVDMTLELMEKIYVFCHIWAFGGPMIIDKQTDFRKRFSDDFKQTFPTVLYPPEGDVFDYYFDSQTDQHVHWRDSLEKYVPEAIGSGPGETAFMALNVETVDSKRTKYLIDVLMRRGRNVMLVGTAGTGKTATINKYLNGLDKDTDGLLSYSIVMSYFT
;
A
#
# COMPACT_ATOMS: atom_id res chain seq x y z
N THR A 1 -1.96 -42.39 -16.39
CA THR A 1 -2.80 -42.46 -17.61
C THR A 1 -3.90 -41.40 -17.58
N VAL A 2 -3.62 -40.24 -18.20
CA VAL A 2 -4.52 -39.08 -18.24
C VAL A 2 -5.38 -39.08 -19.52
N SER A 3 -5.46 -40.19 -20.24
CA SER A 3 -6.02 -40.25 -21.59
C SER A 3 -7.56 -40.12 -21.69
N ARG A 4 -8.27 -39.97 -20.58
CA ARG A 4 -9.74 -39.79 -20.52
C ARG A 4 -10.22 -38.59 -19.71
N ALA A 5 -9.29 -37.76 -19.25
CA ALA A 5 -9.63 -36.51 -18.54
C ALA A 5 -9.39 -35.32 -19.47
N GLY A 6 -10.40 -34.48 -19.65
CA GLY A 6 -10.20 -33.17 -20.24
C GLY A 6 -9.54 -32.29 -19.17
N ILE A 7 -8.30 -31.89 -19.39
CA ILE A 7 -7.60 -30.96 -18.48
C ILE A 7 -7.66 -29.58 -19.13
N LEU A 8 -8.30 -28.64 -18.45
CA LEU A 8 -8.28 -27.23 -18.79
C LEU A 8 -7.33 -26.53 -17.81
N TYR A 9 -6.24 -25.98 -18.33
CA TYR A 9 -5.34 -25.13 -17.57
C TYR A 9 -5.70 -23.67 -17.87
N ILE A 10 -6.04 -22.90 -16.83
CA ILE A 10 -6.35 -21.48 -16.94
C ILE A 10 -5.24 -20.73 -16.23
N ASN A 11 -4.50 -19.91 -16.95
CA ASN A 11 -3.48 -19.05 -16.40
C ASN A 11 -4.08 -17.67 -16.04
N GLU A 12 -3.45 -16.96 -15.13
CA GLU A 12 -3.78 -15.58 -14.78
C GLU A 12 -3.85 -14.67 -16.03
N SER A 13 -2.90 -14.84 -16.97
CA SER A 13 -2.86 -14.09 -18.23
C SER A 13 -4.04 -14.33 -19.17
N ASP A 14 -4.77 -15.44 -19.01
CA ASP A 14 -5.88 -15.79 -19.89
C ASP A 14 -7.16 -15.00 -19.53
N ILE A 15 -7.31 -14.64 -18.26
CA ILE A 15 -8.46 -13.89 -17.74
C ILE A 15 -8.13 -12.38 -17.67
N GLY A 16 -6.91 -12.06 -17.28
CA GLY A 16 -6.46 -10.69 -17.05
C GLY A 16 -7.10 -10.06 -15.79
N TRP A 17 -6.79 -8.81 -15.56
CA TRP A 17 -7.23 -8.08 -14.35
C TRP A 17 -8.63 -7.45 -14.47
N ARG A 18 -9.08 -7.16 -15.70
CA ARG A 18 -10.27 -6.36 -15.98
C ARG A 18 -11.57 -6.93 -15.39
N PRO A 19 -11.89 -8.24 -15.56
CA PRO A 19 -13.13 -8.81 -15.00
C PRO A 19 -13.21 -8.69 -13.47
N PHE A 20 -12.08 -8.76 -12.77
CA PHE A 20 -12.02 -8.55 -11.33
C PHE A 20 -12.43 -7.13 -10.94
N VAL A 21 -11.87 -6.12 -11.64
CA VAL A 21 -12.17 -4.70 -11.38
C VAL A 21 -13.62 -4.39 -11.74
N GLU A 22 -14.11 -4.86 -12.88
CA GLU A 22 -15.50 -4.66 -13.31
C GLU A 22 -16.50 -5.25 -12.31
N THR A 23 -16.23 -6.45 -11.78
CA THR A 23 -17.06 -7.07 -10.75
C THR A 23 -17.05 -6.23 -9.46
N TRP A 24 -15.87 -5.80 -9.02
CA TRP A 24 -15.74 -4.96 -7.82
C TRP A 24 -16.48 -3.62 -7.97
N LEU A 25 -16.40 -2.97 -9.13
CA LEU A 25 -17.12 -1.72 -9.40
C LEU A 25 -18.65 -1.95 -9.39
N ALA A 26 -19.13 -3.02 -10.04
CA ALA A 26 -20.55 -3.36 -10.05
C ALA A 26 -21.09 -3.66 -8.64
N ASP A 27 -20.30 -4.31 -7.79
CA ASP A 27 -20.68 -4.55 -6.39
C ASP A 27 -20.78 -3.23 -5.59
N ARG A 28 -19.87 -2.27 -5.85
CA ARG A 28 -19.93 -0.95 -5.21
C ARG A 28 -21.11 -0.09 -5.69
N GLU A 29 -21.42 -0.13 -6.99
CA GLU A 29 -22.62 0.52 -7.54
C GLU A 29 -23.89 -0.06 -6.91
N LYS A 30 -23.99 -1.40 -6.84
CA LYS A 30 -25.12 -2.10 -6.23
C LYS A 30 -25.29 -1.81 -4.73
N ALA A 31 -24.18 -1.56 -4.04
CA ALA A 31 -24.18 -1.17 -2.62
C ALA A 31 -24.41 0.34 -2.41
N GLU A 32 -24.66 1.10 -3.47
CA GLU A 32 -24.83 2.58 -3.43
C GLU A 32 -23.63 3.34 -2.85
N LEU A 33 -22.43 2.73 -2.92
CA LEU A 33 -21.17 3.32 -2.47
C LEU A 33 -20.48 4.13 -3.56
N MET A 34 -20.97 4.07 -4.79
CA MET A 34 -20.39 4.73 -5.96
C MET A 34 -21.47 4.89 -7.04
N THR A 35 -21.47 5.99 -7.74
CA THR A 35 -22.34 6.21 -8.90
C THR A 35 -21.77 5.51 -10.14
N GLN A 36 -22.62 5.27 -11.13
CA GLN A 36 -22.19 4.68 -12.41
C GLN A 36 -21.13 5.53 -13.13
N ILE A 37 -21.22 6.85 -13.02
CA ILE A 37 -20.25 7.78 -13.63
C ILE A 37 -18.89 7.63 -12.94
N GLU A 38 -18.85 7.59 -11.62
CA GLU A 38 -17.63 7.39 -10.85
C GLU A 38 -17.00 6.03 -11.15
N ALA A 39 -17.80 4.96 -11.27
CA ALA A 39 -17.32 3.64 -11.64
C ALA A 39 -16.68 3.62 -13.03
N GLN A 40 -17.30 4.27 -14.02
CA GLN A 40 -16.75 4.41 -15.37
C GLN A 40 -15.44 5.22 -15.38
N ASN A 41 -15.39 6.32 -14.64
CA ASN A 41 -14.20 7.14 -14.50
C ASN A 41 -13.06 6.32 -13.86
N LEU A 42 -13.35 5.58 -12.80
CA LEU A 42 -12.37 4.75 -12.11
C LEU A 42 -11.87 3.60 -12.99
N LEU A 43 -12.75 2.94 -13.75
CA LEU A 43 -12.33 1.93 -14.73
C LEU A 43 -11.38 2.52 -15.78
N GLY A 44 -11.66 3.74 -16.26
CA GLY A 44 -10.76 4.48 -17.15
C GLY A 44 -9.38 4.74 -16.56
N LEU A 45 -9.28 4.95 -15.22
CA LEU A 45 -8.00 5.08 -14.53
C LEU A 45 -7.24 3.74 -14.50
N PHE A 46 -7.92 2.61 -14.25
CA PHE A 46 -7.28 1.30 -14.35
C PHE A 46 -6.74 1.04 -15.76
N ASP A 47 -7.53 1.35 -16.81
CA ASP A 47 -7.09 1.23 -18.21
C ASP A 47 -5.87 2.12 -18.52
N LYS A 48 -5.83 3.33 -17.98
CA LYS A 48 -4.72 4.27 -18.19
C LYS A 48 -3.42 3.77 -17.56
N TYR A 49 -3.49 3.23 -16.34
CA TYR A 49 -2.30 3.02 -15.51
C TYR A 49 -1.82 1.58 -15.46
N VAL A 50 -2.71 0.57 -15.41
CA VAL A 50 -2.33 -0.81 -15.08
C VAL A 50 -1.36 -1.40 -16.10
N ASP A 51 -1.77 -1.48 -17.35
CA ASP A 51 -0.97 -2.15 -18.39
C ASP A 51 0.31 -1.35 -18.71
N SER A 52 0.24 -0.02 -18.66
CA SER A 52 1.40 0.85 -18.86
C SER A 52 2.46 0.65 -17.76
N THR A 53 2.04 0.60 -16.48
CA THR A 53 2.95 0.35 -15.36
C THR A 53 3.47 -1.09 -15.36
N ALA A 54 2.63 -2.06 -15.70
CA ALA A 54 3.04 -3.45 -15.85
C ALA A 54 4.12 -3.61 -16.95
N ALA A 55 3.96 -2.95 -18.09
CA ALA A 55 4.95 -2.92 -19.17
C ALA A 55 6.25 -2.24 -18.72
N MET A 56 6.16 -1.09 -18.04
CA MET A 56 7.29 -0.35 -17.49
C MET A 56 8.12 -1.23 -16.53
N THR A 57 7.46 -1.96 -15.64
CA THR A 57 8.11 -2.75 -14.59
C THR A 57 8.43 -4.19 -15.00
N ARG A 58 8.10 -4.61 -16.22
CA ARG A 58 8.23 -5.99 -16.69
C ARG A 58 9.68 -6.50 -16.72
N LYS A 59 10.63 -5.64 -17.06
CA LYS A 59 12.05 -5.99 -17.16
C LYS A 59 12.91 -5.08 -16.30
N GLY A 60 13.92 -5.67 -15.67
CA GLY A 60 14.95 -4.92 -14.95
C GLY A 60 14.52 -4.37 -13.60
N PHE A 61 13.39 -4.78 -13.07
CA PHE A 61 12.96 -4.48 -11.69
C PHE A 61 13.02 -5.72 -10.81
N LYS A 62 13.36 -5.53 -9.54
CA LYS A 62 13.36 -6.60 -8.53
C LYS A 62 12.34 -6.29 -7.45
N LYS A 63 11.52 -7.28 -7.15
CA LYS A 63 10.52 -7.24 -6.08
C LYS A 63 10.99 -8.11 -4.90
N CYS A 64 10.51 -7.80 -3.70
CA CYS A 64 10.85 -8.53 -2.48
C CYS A 64 10.38 -10.01 -2.49
N THR A 65 9.37 -10.32 -3.29
CA THR A 65 8.83 -11.67 -3.53
C THR A 65 8.20 -11.70 -4.92
N PRO A 66 8.01 -12.87 -5.55
CA PRO A 66 7.21 -12.98 -6.76
C PRO A 66 5.79 -12.44 -6.52
N ILE A 67 5.41 -11.42 -7.27
CA ILE A 67 4.09 -10.77 -7.20
C ILE A 67 3.56 -10.66 -8.62
N TYR A 68 2.39 -11.25 -8.85
CA TYR A 68 1.72 -11.23 -10.14
C TYR A 68 0.92 -9.94 -10.32
N LEU A 69 0.55 -9.65 -11.58
CA LEU A 69 -0.21 -8.45 -11.93
C LEU A 69 -1.54 -8.38 -11.17
N MET A 70 -2.24 -9.51 -11.08
CA MET A 70 -3.52 -9.59 -10.34
C MET A 70 -3.36 -9.19 -8.87
N ASN A 71 -2.27 -9.61 -8.20
CA ASN A 71 -2.04 -9.23 -6.80
C ASN A 71 -1.81 -7.71 -6.66
N GLN A 72 -1.14 -7.09 -7.63
CA GLN A 72 -0.92 -5.64 -7.63
C GLN A 72 -2.24 -4.90 -7.85
N VAL A 73 -3.08 -5.35 -8.78
CA VAL A 73 -4.41 -4.79 -9.00
C VAL A 73 -5.31 -4.97 -7.78
N GLN A 74 -5.33 -6.16 -7.16
CA GLN A 74 -6.06 -6.40 -5.90
C GLN A 74 -5.58 -5.45 -4.78
N THR A 75 -4.28 -5.26 -4.64
CA THR A 75 -3.74 -4.33 -3.65
C THR A 75 -4.16 -2.89 -3.94
N THR A 76 -4.19 -2.48 -5.23
CA THR A 76 -4.72 -1.17 -5.62
C THR A 76 -6.16 -1.01 -5.17
N VAL A 77 -7.01 -2.02 -5.43
CA VAL A 77 -8.43 -2.01 -5.00
C VAL A 77 -8.56 -1.91 -3.48
N TYR A 78 -7.79 -2.69 -2.71
CA TYR A 78 -7.85 -2.66 -1.25
C TYR A 78 -7.44 -1.31 -0.66
N LEU A 79 -6.42 -0.67 -1.24
CA LEU A 79 -6.02 0.67 -0.84
C LEU A 79 -7.07 1.71 -1.25
N LEU A 80 -7.67 1.59 -2.43
CA LEU A 80 -8.77 2.46 -2.88
C LEU A 80 -9.98 2.40 -1.94
N GLU A 81 -10.38 1.21 -1.51
CA GLU A 81 -11.47 1.07 -0.53
C GLU A 81 -11.21 1.87 0.74
N ALA A 82 -9.99 1.80 1.28
CA ALA A 82 -9.62 2.54 2.47
C ALA A 82 -9.54 4.06 2.23
N GLN A 83 -9.04 4.48 1.07
CA GLN A 83 -8.93 5.90 0.73
C GLN A 83 -10.29 6.55 0.43
N PHE A 84 -11.22 5.82 -0.18
CA PHE A 84 -12.59 6.31 -0.39
C PHE A 84 -13.34 6.47 0.94
N ASP A 85 -13.10 5.61 1.93
CA ASP A 85 -13.66 5.83 3.27
C ASP A 85 -13.08 7.08 3.94
N ALA A 86 -11.76 7.29 3.79
CA ALA A 86 -11.10 8.47 4.30
C ALA A 86 -11.60 9.76 3.60
N ALA A 87 -12.06 9.64 2.35
CA ALA A 87 -12.66 10.73 1.57
C ALA A 87 -14.17 10.88 1.78
N ALA A 88 -14.77 10.19 2.75
CA ALA A 88 -16.21 10.26 2.99
C ALA A 88 -16.67 11.72 3.24
N GLY A 89 -17.71 12.14 2.51
CA GLY A 89 -18.26 13.50 2.58
C GLY A 89 -17.55 14.52 1.71
N VAL A 90 -16.50 14.14 0.98
CA VAL A 90 -15.85 15.00 -0.02
C VAL A 90 -16.47 14.74 -1.40
N ASP A 91 -16.67 15.82 -2.18
CA ASP A 91 -17.15 15.69 -3.56
C ASP A 91 -16.08 15.03 -4.44
N MET A 92 -16.40 13.82 -4.95
CA MET A 92 -15.46 12.97 -5.68
C MET A 92 -15.35 13.42 -7.15
N THR A 93 -14.60 14.48 -7.39
CA THR A 93 -14.25 14.91 -8.75
C THR A 93 -13.32 13.89 -9.43
N LEU A 94 -13.28 13.90 -10.77
CA LEU A 94 -12.36 13.03 -11.52
C LEU A 94 -10.88 13.30 -11.14
N GLU A 95 -10.53 14.56 -10.93
CA GLU A 95 -9.16 14.94 -10.52
C GLU A 95 -8.80 14.39 -9.14
N LEU A 96 -9.69 14.52 -8.16
CA LEU A 96 -9.51 13.98 -6.83
C LEU A 96 -9.41 12.45 -6.87
N MET A 97 -10.30 11.80 -7.63
CA MET A 97 -10.29 10.35 -7.84
C MET A 97 -8.96 9.88 -8.45
N GLU A 98 -8.42 10.61 -9.44
CA GLU A 98 -7.14 10.27 -10.05
C GLU A 98 -5.97 10.40 -9.06
N LYS A 99 -5.94 11.45 -8.22
CA LYS A 99 -4.91 11.62 -7.18
C LYS A 99 -4.94 10.48 -6.16
N ILE A 100 -6.13 10.10 -5.69
CA ILE A 100 -6.33 8.95 -4.81
C ILE A 100 -5.87 7.66 -5.48
N TYR A 101 -6.32 7.44 -6.74
CA TYR A 101 -5.95 6.26 -7.51
C TYR A 101 -4.43 6.14 -7.68
N VAL A 102 -3.77 7.21 -8.09
CA VAL A 102 -2.32 7.25 -8.31
C VAL A 102 -1.56 6.90 -7.03
N PHE A 103 -1.95 7.45 -5.89
CA PHE A 103 -1.35 7.08 -4.60
C PHE A 103 -1.47 5.57 -4.34
N CYS A 104 -2.66 4.99 -4.48
CA CYS A 104 -2.90 3.56 -4.28
C CYS A 104 -2.10 2.71 -5.27
N HIS A 105 -2.09 3.10 -6.54
CA HIS A 105 -1.41 2.40 -7.62
C HIS A 105 0.12 2.38 -7.43
N ILE A 106 0.72 3.51 -7.05
CA ILE A 106 2.15 3.62 -6.75
C ILE A 106 2.55 2.64 -5.64
N TRP A 107 1.79 2.57 -4.56
CA TRP A 107 2.09 1.65 -3.47
C TRP A 107 1.86 0.18 -3.84
N ALA A 108 0.84 -0.12 -4.63
CA ALA A 108 0.57 -1.48 -5.07
C ALA A 108 1.64 -2.02 -6.05
N PHE A 109 2.14 -1.18 -6.95
CA PHE A 109 3.08 -1.58 -7.99
C PHE A 109 4.54 -1.36 -7.59
N GLY A 110 4.85 -0.25 -6.97
CA GLY A 110 6.20 0.16 -6.59
C GLY A 110 6.58 -0.18 -5.15
N GLY A 111 5.61 -0.26 -4.24
CA GLY A 111 5.87 -0.59 -2.82
C GLY A 111 6.68 -1.87 -2.60
N PRO A 112 6.44 -2.96 -3.36
CA PRO A 112 7.22 -4.20 -3.25
C PRO A 112 8.64 -4.13 -3.82
N MET A 113 9.04 -3.04 -4.49
CA MET A 113 10.38 -2.90 -5.05
C MET A 113 11.44 -2.86 -3.95
N ILE A 114 12.56 -3.54 -4.18
CA ILE A 114 13.66 -3.61 -3.21
C ILE A 114 14.75 -2.58 -3.51
N ILE A 115 15.57 -2.35 -2.50
CA ILE A 115 16.86 -1.68 -2.63
C ILE A 115 17.92 -2.77 -2.51
N ASP A 116 18.71 -2.98 -3.55
CA ASP A 116 19.86 -3.89 -3.49
C ASP A 116 21.18 -3.10 -3.43
N LYS A 117 22.32 -3.81 -3.42
CA LYS A 117 23.64 -3.19 -3.28
C LYS A 117 24.02 -2.24 -4.41
N GLN A 118 23.36 -2.33 -5.56
CA GLN A 118 23.72 -1.61 -6.78
C GLN A 118 22.63 -0.66 -7.24
N THR A 119 21.37 -0.95 -6.93
CA THR A 119 20.22 -0.25 -7.49
C THR A 119 19.13 -0.07 -6.44
N ASP A 120 18.64 1.14 -6.31
CA ASP A 120 17.37 1.46 -5.65
C ASP A 120 16.24 1.34 -6.68
N PHE A 121 15.53 0.21 -6.64
CA PHE A 121 14.43 -0.03 -7.56
C PHE A 121 13.18 0.79 -7.24
N ARG A 122 13.02 1.29 -6.00
CA ARG A 122 11.94 2.24 -5.67
C ARG A 122 12.19 3.59 -6.31
N LYS A 123 13.40 4.11 -6.16
CA LYS A 123 13.78 5.37 -6.80
C LYS A 123 13.64 5.28 -8.32
N ARG A 124 14.15 4.20 -8.91
CA ARG A 124 14.01 3.96 -10.35
C ARG A 124 12.54 3.88 -10.76
N PHE A 125 11.68 3.19 -10.00
CA PHE A 125 10.24 3.16 -10.25
C PHE A 125 9.65 4.57 -10.21
N SER A 126 10.03 5.39 -9.23
CA SER A 126 9.59 6.78 -9.11
C SER A 126 9.96 7.60 -10.35
N ASP A 127 11.20 7.50 -10.81
CA ASP A 127 11.70 8.24 -11.97
C ASP A 127 10.99 7.79 -13.26
N ASP A 128 10.90 6.47 -13.49
CA ASP A 128 10.24 5.87 -14.66
C ASP A 128 8.73 6.17 -14.65
N PHE A 129 8.07 6.17 -13.47
CA PHE A 129 6.66 6.51 -13.34
C PHE A 129 6.37 7.97 -13.69
N LYS A 130 7.16 8.90 -13.16
CA LYS A 130 7.05 10.34 -13.50
C LYS A 130 7.27 10.59 -14.99
N GLN A 131 8.20 9.86 -15.62
CA GLN A 131 8.46 9.96 -17.05
C GLN A 131 7.32 9.37 -17.88
N THR A 132 6.75 8.24 -17.45
CA THR A 132 5.66 7.56 -18.19
C THR A 132 4.35 8.33 -18.09
N PHE A 133 4.10 9.00 -16.98
CA PHE A 133 2.87 9.72 -16.71
C PHE A 133 3.11 11.20 -16.37
N PRO A 134 3.61 12.01 -17.32
CA PRO A 134 4.02 13.40 -17.08
C PRO A 134 2.86 14.34 -16.78
N THR A 135 1.63 13.94 -17.05
CA THR A 135 0.42 14.73 -16.78
C THR A 135 -0.12 14.56 -15.36
N VAL A 136 0.40 13.59 -14.61
CA VAL A 136 0.00 13.39 -13.22
C VAL A 136 0.59 14.51 -12.37
N LEU A 137 -0.28 15.22 -11.66
CA LEU A 137 0.13 16.25 -10.71
C LEU A 137 0.72 15.59 -9.48
N TYR A 138 2.03 15.54 -9.42
CA TYR A 138 2.79 15.05 -8.28
C TYR A 138 3.80 16.12 -7.85
N PRO A 139 4.15 16.22 -6.55
CA PRO A 139 5.18 17.15 -6.12
C PRO A 139 6.49 16.92 -6.90
N PRO A 140 7.16 17.99 -7.39
CA PRO A 140 8.36 17.85 -8.21
C PRO A 140 9.56 17.32 -7.43
N GLU A 141 9.60 17.59 -6.12
CA GLU A 141 10.69 17.20 -5.24
C GLU A 141 10.51 15.77 -4.72
N GLY A 142 11.60 15.08 -4.45
CA GLY A 142 11.62 13.74 -3.86
C GLY A 142 11.07 12.64 -4.77
N ASP A 143 10.84 11.49 -4.16
CA ASP A 143 10.28 10.30 -4.80
C ASP A 143 8.76 10.25 -4.64
N VAL A 144 8.07 9.51 -5.53
CA VAL A 144 6.61 9.32 -5.43
C VAL A 144 6.18 8.65 -4.12
N PHE A 145 7.11 8.03 -3.39
CA PHE A 145 6.88 7.40 -2.09
C PHE A 145 7.07 8.34 -0.90
N ASP A 146 7.55 9.56 -1.12
CA ASP A 146 7.81 10.52 -0.05
C ASP A 146 6.56 11.25 0.43
N TYR A 147 5.46 11.07 -0.29
CA TYR A 147 4.19 11.74 -0.01
C TYR A 147 3.06 10.76 0.21
N TYR A 148 2.12 11.14 1.06
CA TYR A 148 0.77 10.60 1.03
C TYR A 148 -0.21 11.65 0.50
N PHE A 149 -1.34 11.18 0.03
CA PHE A 149 -2.39 12.05 -0.43
C PHE A 149 -3.48 12.18 0.64
N ASP A 150 -3.74 13.40 1.07
CA ASP A 150 -4.82 13.72 2.00
C ASP A 150 -6.05 14.18 1.20
N SER A 151 -7.04 13.31 1.11
CA SER A 151 -8.27 13.55 0.37
C SER A 151 -9.18 14.61 1.00
N GLN A 152 -9.02 14.90 2.29
CA GLN A 152 -9.81 15.92 2.99
C GLN A 152 -9.33 17.34 2.66
N THR A 153 -8.03 17.49 2.45
CA THR A 153 -7.40 18.78 2.13
C THR A 153 -7.04 18.93 0.64
N ASP A 154 -7.21 17.86 -0.15
CA ASP A 154 -6.79 17.77 -1.57
C ASP A 154 -5.30 18.07 -1.76
N GLN A 155 -4.45 17.61 -0.85
CA GLN A 155 -3.02 17.91 -0.86
C GLN A 155 -2.14 16.66 -0.77
N HIS A 156 -0.99 16.72 -1.45
CA HIS A 156 0.11 15.81 -1.19
C HIS A 156 0.91 16.31 0.00
N VAL A 157 0.96 15.52 1.06
CA VAL A 157 1.69 15.83 2.30
C VAL A 157 2.94 14.97 2.40
N HIS A 158 4.08 15.59 2.59
CA HIS A 158 5.33 14.86 2.76
C HIS A 158 5.31 14.09 4.08
N TRP A 159 5.68 12.82 4.08
CA TRP A 159 5.70 12.00 5.30
C TRP A 159 6.53 12.60 6.43
N ARG A 160 7.59 13.34 6.10
CA ARG A 160 8.43 14.04 7.10
C ARG A 160 7.63 15.05 7.92
N ASP A 161 6.67 15.74 7.28
CA ASP A 161 5.88 16.79 7.92
C ASP A 161 4.81 16.18 8.87
N SER A 162 4.52 14.90 8.72
CA SER A 162 3.63 14.15 9.60
C SER A 162 4.34 13.50 10.80
N LEU A 163 5.67 13.61 10.88
CA LEU A 163 6.41 13.07 12.02
C LEU A 163 6.25 13.96 13.25
N GLU A 164 5.91 13.34 14.36
CA GLU A 164 5.95 14.01 15.65
C GLU A 164 7.38 14.32 16.06
N LYS A 165 7.57 15.48 16.67
CA LYS A 165 8.88 15.85 17.21
C LYS A 165 9.24 14.86 18.31
N TYR A 166 10.38 14.17 18.13
CA TYR A 166 10.88 13.25 19.14
C TYR A 166 11.17 13.97 20.45
N VAL A 167 10.56 13.50 21.52
CA VAL A 167 10.88 13.94 22.89
C VAL A 167 11.75 12.84 23.51
N PRO A 168 13.00 13.14 23.91
CA PRO A 168 13.85 12.15 24.55
C PRO A 168 13.23 11.59 25.83
N GLU A 169 13.14 10.27 25.91
CA GLU A 169 12.69 9.57 27.10
C GLU A 169 13.88 9.33 28.05
N ALA A 170 13.62 9.31 29.36
CA ALA A 170 14.63 8.89 30.33
C ALA A 170 14.90 7.37 30.14
N ILE A 171 16.18 7.04 29.95
CA ILE A 171 16.60 5.66 29.70
C ILE A 171 17.12 5.06 31.01
N GLY A 172 16.56 3.89 31.40
CA GLY A 172 17.01 3.19 32.59
C GLY A 172 16.13 1.97 32.92
N SER A 173 16.20 1.56 34.17
CA SER A 173 15.41 0.46 34.70
C SER A 173 14.52 0.88 35.89
N GLY A 174 14.45 2.19 36.13
CA GLY A 174 13.65 2.77 37.22
C GLY A 174 12.19 3.01 36.85
N PRO A 175 11.34 3.36 37.84
CA PRO A 175 9.96 3.73 37.59
C PRO A 175 9.88 4.97 36.66
N GLY A 176 9.19 4.85 35.54
CA GLY A 176 9.05 5.92 34.53
C GLY A 176 10.23 6.02 33.55
N GLU A 177 11.19 5.12 33.63
CA GLU A 177 12.29 5.03 32.67
C GLU A 177 11.99 3.97 31.60
N THR A 178 12.42 4.24 30.36
CA THR A 178 12.25 3.31 29.23
C THR A 178 13.52 2.49 29.06
N ALA A 179 13.38 1.16 29.02
CA ALA A 179 14.50 0.30 28.71
C ALA A 179 15.08 0.62 27.33
N PHE A 180 16.42 0.67 27.20
CA PHE A 180 17.09 0.99 25.94
C PHE A 180 16.57 0.16 24.75
N MET A 181 16.27 -1.11 24.98
CA MET A 181 15.74 -2.01 23.95
C MET A 181 14.30 -1.71 23.52
N ALA A 182 13.55 -0.94 24.33
CA ALA A 182 12.19 -0.52 24.04
C ALA A 182 12.12 0.84 23.34
N LEU A 183 13.24 1.57 23.28
CA LEU A 183 13.31 2.83 22.56
C LEU A 183 13.01 2.64 21.08
N ASN A 184 12.04 3.39 20.59
CA ASN A 184 11.66 3.34 19.18
C ASN A 184 11.40 4.76 18.68
N VAL A 185 12.40 5.31 17.98
CA VAL A 185 12.28 6.61 17.30
C VAL A 185 11.53 6.41 15.98
N GLU A 186 10.45 7.14 15.78
CA GLU A 186 9.70 7.06 14.52
C GLU A 186 10.49 7.72 13.39
N THR A 187 10.64 7.00 12.29
CA THR A 187 11.27 7.46 11.06
C THR A 187 10.22 7.61 9.96
N VAL A 188 10.56 8.30 8.87
CA VAL A 188 9.69 8.38 7.68
C VAL A 188 9.29 6.98 7.20
N ASP A 189 10.23 6.05 7.16
CA ASP A 189 9.98 4.67 6.73
C ASP A 189 9.02 3.92 7.66
N SER A 190 9.20 4.06 8.98
CA SER A 190 8.30 3.43 9.94
C SER A 190 6.91 4.06 9.93
N LYS A 191 6.81 5.39 9.75
CA LYS A 191 5.54 6.11 9.66
C LYS A 191 4.71 5.64 8.47
N ARG A 192 5.30 5.68 7.27
CA ARG A 192 4.61 5.24 6.04
C ARG A 192 4.25 3.75 6.07
N THR A 193 5.12 2.90 6.62
CA THR A 193 4.84 1.46 6.76
C THR A 193 3.67 1.23 7.72
N LYS A 194 3.64 1.90 8.87
CA LYS A 194 2.52 1.83 9.83
C LYS A 194 1.21 2.31 9.20
N TYR A 195 1.23 3.40 8.44
CA TYR A 195 0.05 3.89 7.74
C TYR A 195 -0.52 2.83 6.78
N LEU A 196 0.33 2.21 5.95
CA LEU A 196 -0.10 1.17 5.02
C LEU A 196 -0.63 -0.09 5.74
N ILE A 197 -0.01 -0.47 6.87
CA ILE A 197 -0.52 -1.54 7.72
C ILE A 197 -1.92 -1.18 8.24
N ASP A 198 -2.06 0.01 8.81
CA ASP A 198 -3.31 0.48 9.42
C ASP A 198 -4.48 0.49 8.42
N VAL A 199 -4.29 1.12 7.26
CA VAL A 199 -5.35 1.23 6.24
C VAL A 199 -5.79 -0.13 5.70
N LEU A 200 -4.89 -1.10 5.59
CA LEU A 200 -5.21 -2.45 5.13
C LEU A 200 -5.83 -3.30 6.24
N MET A 201 -5.27 -3.25 7.45
CA MET A 201 -5.74 -4.04 8.60
C MET A 201 -7.16 -3.65 9.02
N ARG A 202 -7.49 -2.35 9.05
CA ARG A 202 -8.85 -1.87 9.34
C ARG A 202 -9.90 -2.36 8.34
N ARG A 203 -9.46 -2.77 7.15
CA ARG A 203 -10.28 -3.40 6.11
C ARG A 203 -10.23 -4.93 6.13
N GLY A 204 -9.64 -5.53 7.18
CA GLY A 204 -9.50 -6.98 7.29
C GLY A 204 -8.58 -7.58 6.22
N ARG A 205 -7.66 -6.78 5.65
CA ARG A 205 -6.71 -7.26 4.63
C ARG A 205 -5.41 -7.69 5.27
N ASN A 206 -4.90 -8.83 4.84
CA ASN A 206 -3.65 -9.37 5.34
C ASN A 206 -2.45 -8.57 4.83
N VAL A 207 -1.49 -8.33 5.71
CA VAL A 207 -0.25 -7.61 5.38
C VAL A 207 0.95 -8.49 5.68
N MET A 208 1.90 -8.53 4.76
CA MET A 208 3.17 -9.25 4.95
C MET A 208 4.35 -8.28 4.80
N LEU A 209 5.16 -8.16 5.85
CA LEU A 209 6.40 -7.40 5.83
C LEU A 209 7.57 -8.32 5.46
N VAL A 210 8.21 -8.03 4.34
CA VAL A 210 9.37 -8.79 3.83
C VAL A 210 10.61 -7.90 3.86
N GLY A 211 11.74 -8.46 4.28
CA GLY A 211 13.02 -7.75 4.33
C GLY A 211 14.08 -8.55 5.09
N THR A 212 15.33 -8.11 5.01
CA THR A 212 16.48 -8.73 5.69
C THR A 212 16.33 -8.66 7.22
N ALA A 213 17.07 -9.50 7.95
CA ALA A 213 17.12 -9.44 9.40
C ALA A 213 17.64 -8.07 9.88
N GLY A 214 17.15 -7.60 11.02
CA GLY A 214 17.61 -6.34 11.62
C GLY A 214 16.99 -5.05 11.03
N THR A 215 16.05 -5.14 10.08
CA THR A 215 15.42 -3.96 9.45
C THR A 215 14.21 -3.38 10.23
N GLY A 216 14.00 -3.80 11.48
CA GLY A 216 12.96 -3.24 12.33
C GLY A 216 11.53 -3.74 12.07
N LYS A 217 11.32 -4.77 11.24
CA LYS A 217 9.98 -5.30 10.92
C LYS A 217 9.15 -5.63 12.16
N THR A 218 9.72 -6.45 13.04
CA THR A 218 9.06 -6.87 14.28
C THR A 218 8.80 -5.68 15.21
N ALA A 219 9.75 -4.75 15.33
CA ALA A 219 9.58 -3.55 16.12
C ALA A 219 8.44 -2.67 15.59
N THR A 220 8.35 -2.50 14.27
CA THR A 220 7.27 -1.73 13.62
C THR A 220 5.90 -2.37 13.86
N ILE A 221 5.79 -3.71 13.67
CA ILE A 221 4.54 -4.44 13.92
C ILE A 221 4.14 -4.35 15.39
N ASN A 222 5.06 -4.63 16.31
CA ASN A 222 4.77 -4.59 17.75
C ASN A 222 4.34 -3.18 18.18
N LYS A 223 5.01 -2.12 17.69
CA LYS A 223 4.61 -0.75 17.99
C LYS A 223 3.21 -0.44 17.46
N TYR A 224 2.87 -0.92 16.26
CA TYR A 224 1.53 -0.78 15.70
C TYR A 224 0.49 -1.52 16.56
N LEU A 225 0.72 -2.81 16.84
CA LEU A 225 -0.21 -3.65 17.60
C LEU A 225 -0.41 -3.17 19.04
N ASN A 226 0.65 -2.70 19.70
CA ASN A 226 0.59 -2.16 21.06
C ASN A 226 -0.13 -0.80 21.13
N GLY A 227 -0.24 -0.10 19.99
CA GLY A 227 -1.00 1.15 19.89
C GLY A 227 -2.48 0.95 19.58
N LEU A 228 -2.94 -0.29 19.33
CA LEU A 228 -4.35 -0.58 19.11
C LEU A 228 -5.11 -0.64 20.44
N ASP A 229 -6.21 0.07 20.50
CA ASP A 229 -7.13 0.05 21.65
C ASP A 229 -8.41 -0.71 21.26
N LYS A 230 -8.79 -1.69 22.09
CA LYS A 230 -9.96 -2.50 21.84
C LYS A 230 -11.25 -1.69 21.77
N ASP A 231 -11.36 -0.66 22.60
CA ASP A 231 -12.61 0.11 22.75
C ASP A 231 -12.75 1.17 21.65
N THR A 232 -11.63 1.75 21.20
CA THR A 232 -11.61 2.76 20.14
C THR A 232 -11.40 2.17 18.74
N ASP A 233 -10.54 1.16 18.61
CA ASP A 233 -10.22 0.56 17.30
C ASP A 233 -11.06 -0.69 16.99
N GLY A 234 -11.70 -1.29 18.01
CA GLY A 234 -12.46 -2.54 17.87
C GLY A 234 -11.59 -3.75 17.51
N LEU A 235 -10.26 -3.65 17.67
CA LEU A 235 -9.28 -4.66 17.30
C LEU A 235 -8.59 -5.27 18.53
N LEU A 236 -8.39 -6.60 18.48
CA LEU A 236 -7.58 -7.33 19.45
C LEU A 236 -6.35 -7.90 18.75
N SER A 237 -5.17 -7.72 19.33
CA SER A 237 -3.94 -8.27 18.79
C SER A 237 -3.48 -9.50 19.57
N TYR A 238 -3.04 -10.53 18.84
CA TYR A 238 -2.33 -11.69 19.37
C TYR A 238 -1.02 -11.87 18.63
N SER A 239 0.07 -12.04 19.35
CA SER A 239 1.38 -12.30 18.76
C SER A 239 1.70 -13.79 18.85
N ILE A 240 1.92 -14.44 17.71
CA ILE A 240 2.38 -15.83 17.62
C ILE A 240 3.76 -15.83 16.97
N VAL A 241 4.77 -16.20 17.74
CA VAL A 241 6.13 -16.31 17.22
C VAL A 241 6.37 -17.76 16.77
N MET A 242 6.64 -17.93 15.49
CA MET A 242 7.01 -19.23 14.92
C MET A 242 8.49 -19.23 14.55
N SER A 243 9.20 -20.28 14.89
CA SER A 243 10.60 -20.48 14.52
C SER A 243 10.78 -21.79 13.74
N TYR A 244 11.87 -21.87 12.96
CA TYR A 244 12.20 -23.07 12.19
C TYR A 244 12.53 -24.30 13.07
N PHE A 245 12.69 -24.10 14.38
CA PHE A 245 13.13 -25.14 15.32
C PHE A 245 12.02 -25.65 16.26
N THR A 246 10.76 -25.34 15.93
CA THR A 246 9.60 -25.89 16.63
C THR A 246 8.85 -26.90 15.80
#